data_da13125abd57ad4011d5dc58690d882e
#
_entry.id   da13125abd57ad4011d5dc58690d882e
#
_cell.length_a   1.000
_cell.length_b   1.000
_cell.length_c   1.000
_cell.angle_alpha   90.00
_cell.angle_beta   90.00
_cell.angle_gamma   90.00
#
_symmetry.space_group_name_H-M   'P 1'
#
loop_
_entity.id
_entity.type
_entity.pdbx_description
1 polymer ?
#
loop_
_entity_poly.entity_id
_entity_poly.type
_entity_poly.pdbx_seq_one_letter_code
_entity_poly.pdbx_strand_id
1 'polypeptide(L)'
;VYIRLTHNRRICYIKTDKLVNEKGLVAGTKEIKDTFVLNSLMSIINEWITRLNHVDISSWTLEEVKNYVEMSNQDISFSKFAREYINTLYDTLVPNTVYSYELALSNLEKYAESDNVMFCQLTVKFVEGWISSLNKSRAAKFSYPTLIRKIFKEGIKQYNDYDNNIVYIQNNPWIKVKIPKIDRADKRAITMEECRVFFALEPKNEKAQMTIDICKMMLCLAGINVVDLYYMQKSSFFDGILHYERRKTKGRREDHAYIEMKVPDMLIPTFERYKTEEDDPYLFNFHKNRTVGGLNSLMHNYLKMICMDQLALPEGVHYTPYTFRHTWATIAQNDVGANYEEIGFAMNHVSAHKVTMGYVKPDFSRAWELNEGVVEKVFFTNEKSKRLSRNKITSFDKIDDKVELEAEAFYMGEVVAKCEGKGYLDAEEIIAQLMANLDSSVPVKCTIQIKVVNKTKKQTKFFERQR
;
A
#
# COMPACT_ATOMS: atom_id res chain seq x y z
N VAL A 1 -36.87 -25.19 -36.42
CA VAL A 1 -37.64 -24.04 -36.94
C VAL A 1 -36.71 -22.88 -37.14
N TYR A 2 -37.06 -21.98 -38.10
CA TYR A 2 -36.28 -20.78 -38.40
C TYR A 2 -37.22 -19.57 -38.31
N ILE A 3 -36.71 -18.47 -37.74
CA ILE A 3 -37.39 -17.15 -37.78
C ILE A 3 -36.81 -16.38 -38.96
N ARG A 4 -37.68 -15.87 -39.81
CA ARG A 4 -37.29 -15.02 -40.95
C ARG A 4 -37.20 -13.57 -40.49
N LEU A 5 -35.97 -12.99 -40.63
CA LEU A 5 -35.73 -11.59 -40.43
C LEU A 5 -35.61 -10.87 -41.78
N THR A 6 -36.31 -9.76 -41.94
CA THR A 6 -36.28 -8.93 -43.16
C THR A 6 -35.92 -7.50 -42.78
N HIS A 7 -34.87 -6.93 -43.38
CA HIS A 7 -34.45 -5.55 -43.16
C HIS A 7 -33.90 -4.99 -44.50
N ASN A 8 -34.29 -3.77 -44.86
CA ASN A 8 -33.86 -3.09 -46.08
C ASN A 8 -33.95 -4.00 -47.34
N ARG A 9 -35.11 -4.71 -47.51
CA ARG A 9 -35.36 -5.67 -48.59
C ARG A 9 -34.43 -6.88 -48.67
N ARG A 10 -33.57 -7.09 -47.70
CA ARG A 10 -32.70 -8.29 -47.57
C ARG A 10 -33.34 -9.22 -46.56
N ILE A 11 -33.06 -10.52 -46.70
CA ILE A 11 -33.66 -11.57 -45.87
C ILE A 11 -32.57 -12.48 -45.33
N CYS A 12 -32.66 -12.80 -44.03
CA CYS A 12 -31.91 -13.92 -43.43
C CYS A 12 -32.84 -14.78 -42.58
N TYR A 13 -32.34 -15.98 -42.24
CA TYR A 13 -33.05 -16.95 -41.41
C TYR A 13 -32.23 -17.24 -40.16
N ILE A 14 -32.87 -17.04 -39.02
CA ILE A 14 -32.27 -17.31 -37.71
C ILE A 14 -32.77 -18.68 -37.25
N LYS A 15 -31.80 -19.59 -37.01
CA LYS A 15 -32.13 -20.92 -36.54
C LYS A 15 -32.52 -20.89 -35.07
N THR A 16 -33.64 -21.55 -34.71
CA THR A 16 -34.06 -21.71 -33.33
C THR A 16 -33.77 -23.12 -32.81
N ASP A 17 -33.80 -23.29 -31.48
CA ASP A 17 -33.71 -24.61 -30.83
C ASP A 17 -35.01 -25.45 -30.95
N LYS A 18 -36.07 -24.86 -31.48
CA LYS A 18 -37.37 -25.53 -31.59
C LYS A 18 -37.43 -26.47 -32.76
N LEU A 19 -37.97 -27.67 -32.51
CA LEU A 19 -38.19 -28.71 -33.48
C LEU A 19 -39.69 -28.96 -33.58
N VAL A 20 -40.19 -29.19 -34.79
CA VAL A 20 -41.59 -29.57 -35.08
C VAL A 20 -41.59 -30.85 -35.90
N ASN A 21 -42.36 -31.81 -35.51
CA ASN A 21 -42.60 -33.02 -36.27
C ASN A 21 -43.78 -32.87 -37.25
N GLU A 22 -43.96 -33.81 -38.14
CA GLU A 22 -45.03 -33.76 -39.15
C GLU A 22 -46.45 -33.57 -38.55
N LYS A 23 -46.71 -34.14 -37.37
CA LYS A 23 -47.98 -33.96 -36.63
C LYS A 23 -48.21 -32.54 -36.14
N GLY A 24 -47.15 -31.79 -35.94
CA GLY A 24 -47.18 -30.39 -35.53
C GLY A 24 -47.33 -29.40 -36.69
N LEU A 25 -47.44 -29.85 -37.93
CA LEU A 25 -47.69 -29.05 -39.13
C LEU A 25 -49.14 -29.19 -39.61
N VAL A 26 -49.60 -28.14 -40.31
CA VAL A 26 -50.88 -28.22 -41.02
C VAL A 26 -50.71 -29.13 -42.23
N ALA A 27 -51.64 -30.07 -42.43
CA ALA A 27 -51.54 -31.09 -43.50
C ALA A 27 -51.39 -30.41 -44.88
N GLY A 28 -50.34 -30.84 -45.61
CA GLY A 28 -50.04 -30.34 -46.96
C GLY A 28 -49.33 -28.97 -46.98
N THR A 29 -48.99 -28.38 -45.82
CA THR A 29 -48.28 -27.08 -45.74
C THR A 29 -47.06 -27.18 -44.83
N LYS A 30 -46.27 -26.08 -44.77
CA LYS A 30 -45.17 -25.92 -43.80
C LYS A 30 -45.58 -25.02 -42.61
N GLU A 31 -46.86 -24.80 -42.46
CA GLU A 31 -47.37 -23.97 -41.35
C GLU A 31 -47.38 -24.77 -40.05
N ILE A 32 -46.85 -24.15 -38.99
CA ILE A 32 -46.80 -24.75 -37.67
C ILE A 32 -48.15 -24.61 -36.99
N LYS A 33 -48.77 -25.71 -36.56
CA LYS A 33 -49.98 -25.72 -35.74
C LYS A 33 -49.73 -26.10 -34.28
N ASP A 34 -48.51 -26.56 -33.95
CA ASP A 34 -48.13 -26.83 -32.57
C ASP A 34 -48.15 -25.55 -31.74
N THR A 35 -49.12 -25.41 -30.87
CA THR A 35 -49.32 -24.21 -30.05
C THR A 35 -48.21 -23.99 -29.04
N PHE A 36 -47.57 -25.03 -28.56
CA PHE A 36 -46.45 -24.90 -27.64
C PHE A 36 -45.22 -24.28 -28.33
N VAL A 37 -44.91 -24.77 -29.52
CA VAL A 37 -43.83 -24.25 -30.35
C VAL A 37 -44.15 -22.81 -30.79
N LEU A 38 -45.38 -22.55 -31.27
CA LEU A 38 -45.80 -21.22 -31.68
C LEU A 38 -45.68 -20.20 -30.52
N ASN A 39 -46.18 -20.53 -29.33
CA ASN A 39 -46.10 -19.64 -28.19
C ASN A 39 -44.66 -19.36 -27.79
N SER A 40 -43.79 -20.36 -27.83
CA SER A 40 -42.34 -20.19 -27.54
C SER A 40 -41.67 -19.29 -28.58
N LEU A 41 -41.99 -19.45 -29.87
CA LEU A 41 -41.45 -18.58 -30.93
C LEU A 41 -41.98 -17.16 -30.85
N MET A 42 -43.27 -16.99 -30.54
CA MET A 42 -43.89 -15.65 -30.35
C MET A 42 -43.28 -14.90 -29.17
N SER A 43 -42.92 -15.60 -28.11
CA SER A 43 -42.18 -14.99 -26.98
C SER A 43 -40.82 -14.43 -27.42
N ILE A 44 -40.05 -15.19 -28.19
CA ILE A 44 -38.75 -14.76 -28.74
C ILE A 44 -38.95 -13.57 -29.70
N ILE A 45 -39.92 -13.66 -30.62
CA ILE A 45 -40.19 -12.60 -31.58
C ILE A 45 -40.62 -11.30 -30.87
N ASN A 46 -41.48 -11.40 -29.87
CA ASN A 46 -41.94 -10.23 -29.11
C ASN A 46 -40.76 -9.58 -28.34
N GLU A 47 -39.87 -10.36 -27.79
CA GLU A 47 -38.65 -9.85 -27.16
C GLU A 47 -37.82 -9.08 -28.19
N TRP A 48 -37.53 -9.67 -29.35
CA TRP A 48 -36.79 -9.02 -30.43
C TRP A 48 -37.45 -7.73 -30.94
N ILE A 49 -38.78 -7.75 -31.14
CA ILE A 49 -39.53 -6.55 -31.53
C ILE A 49 -39.42 -5.46 -30.47
N THR A 50 -39.59 -5.83 -29.20
CA THR A 50 -39.47 -4.87 -28.10
C THR A 50 -38.07 -4.24 -28.08
N ARG A 51 -37.01 -5.03 -28.25
CA ARG A 51 -35.64 -4.51 -28.31
C ARG A 51 -35.43 -3.59 -29.52
N LEU A 52 -35.91 -3.98 -30.71
CA LEU A 52 -35.75 -3.19 -31.93
C LEU A 52 -36.56 -1.87 -31.90
N ASN A 53 -37.65 -1.82 -31.17
CA ASN A 53 -38.46 -0.58 -31.01
C ASN A 53 -37.76 0.50 -30.20
N HIS A 54 -36.67 0.16 -29.49
CA HIS A 54 -35.90 1.12 -28.70
C HIS A 54 -34.65 1.65 -29.43
N VAL A 55 -34.43 1.23 -30.69
CA VAL A 55 -33.20 1.55 -31.43
C VAL A 55 -33.54 2.05 -32.83
N ASP A 56 -32.88 3.08 -33.31
CA ASP A 56 -32.98 3.46 -34.72
C ASP A 56 -32.07 2.54 -35.58
N ILE A 57 -32.71 1.59 -36.27
CA ILE A 57 -32.05 0.63 -37.14
C ILE A 57 -32.02 1.07 -38.60
N SER A 58 -32.45 2.28 -38.96
CA SER A 58 -32.60 2.74 -40.34
C SER A 58 -31.31 2.69 -41.15
N SER A 59 -30.16 2.96 -40.49
CA SER A 59 -28.81 2.93 -41.07
C SER A 59 -28.14 1.58 -41.01
N TRP A 60 -28.72 0.60 -40.29
CA TRP A 60 -28.06 -0.68 -40.04
C TRP A 60 -28.14 -1.63 -41.24
N THR A 61 -27.11 -2.48 -41.35
CA THR A 61 -27.14 -3.62 -42.25
C THR A 61 -28.01 -4.74 -41.69
N LEU A 62 -28.45 -5.67 -42.53
CA LEU A 62 -29.17 -6.86 -42.07
C LEU A 62 -28.38 -7.71 -41.06
N GLU A 63 -27.07 -7.74 -41.22
CA GLU A 63 -26.16 -8.50 -40.32
C GLU A 63 -26.04 -7.86 -38.94
N GLU A 64 -26.02 -6.52 -38.88
CA GLU A 64 -26.05 -5.78 -37.63
C GLU A 64 -27.36 -6.02 -36.87
N VAL A 65 -28.50 -5.93 -37.58
CA VAL A 65 -29.80 -6.23 -36.98
C VAL A 65 -29.89 -7.67 -36.50
N LYS A 66 -29.39 -8.63 -37.30
CA LYS A 66 -29.36 -10.04 -36.92
C LYS A 66 -28.51 -10.23 -35.66
N ASN A 67 -27.29 -9.71 -35.63
CA ASN A 67 -26.38 -9.80 -34.47
C ASN A 67 -27.01 -9.18 -33.24
N TYR A 68 -27.68 -8.03 -33.37
CA TYR A 68 -28.36 -7.36 -32.27
C TYR A 68 -29.51 -8.18 -31.66
N VAL A 69 -30.33 -8.84 -32.47
CA VAL A 69 -31.45 -9.68 -31.96
C VAL A 69 -30.95 -11.04 -31.43
N GLU A 70 -29.93 -11.62 -32.04
CA GLU A 70 -29.34 -12.88 -31.58
C GLU A 70 -28.47 -12.71 -30.33
N MET A 71 -27.84 -11.55 -30.15
CA MET A 71 -26.98 -11.28 -28.99
C MET A 71 -27.84 -11.08 -27.75
N SER A 72 -27.94 -12.10 -26.94
CA SER A 72 -28.64 -12.03 -25.67
C SER A 72 -27.66 -11.68 -24.54
N ASN A 73 -28.18 -11.06 -23.48
CA ASN A 73 -27.44 -10.86 -22.23
C ASN A 73 -26.93 -12.21 -21.64
N GLN A 74 -27.51 -13.33 -22.08
CA GLN A 74 -27.16 -14.68 -21.64
C GLN A 74 -25.86 -15.19 -22.28
N ASP A 75 -25.43 -14.60 -23.41
CA ASP A 75 -24.30 -15.09 -24.20
C ASP A 75 -23.00 -14.33 -23.95
N ILE A 76 -23.03 -13.23 -23.15
CA ILE A 76 -21.85 -12.45 -22.86
C ILE A 76 -21.16 -12.99 -21.63
N SER A 77 -19.97 -13.58 -21.83
CA SER A 77 -19.15 -14.08 -20.74
C SER A 77 -18.48 -12.95 -19.97
N PHE A 78 -18.82 -12.83 -18.69
CA PHE A 78 -18.13 -11.94 -17.76
C PHE A 78 -16.69 -12.40 -17.51
N SER A 79 -16.47 -13.70 -17.32
CA SER A 79 -15.15 -14.28 -17.07
C SER A 79 -14.17 -14.01 -18.20
N LYS A 80 -14.61 -14.20 -19.47
CA LYS A 80 -13.78 -13.92 -20.64
C LYS A 80 -13.42 -12.44 -20.72
N PHE A 81 -14.42 -11.58 -20.64
CA PHE A 81 -14.23 -10.13 -20.64
C PHE A 81 -13.29 -9.70 -19.50
N ALA A 82 -13.49 -10.24 -18.27
CA ALA A 82 -12.68 -9.90 -17.11
C ALA A 82 -11.20 -10.24 -17.33
N ARG A 83 -10.88 -11.39 -17.91
CA ARG A 83 -9.50 -11.77 -18.23
C ARG A 83 -8.88 -10.84 -19.27
N GLU A 84 -9.62 -10.51 -20.33
CA GLU A 84 -9.17 -9.58 -21.37
C GLU A 84 -8.90 -8.19 -20.76
N TYR A 85 -9.81 -7.68 -19.96
CA TYR A 85 -9.65 -6.41 -19.25
C TYR A 85 -8.48 -6.43 -18.26
N ILE A 86 -8.33 -7.49 -17.47
CA ILE A 86 -7.21 -7.62 -16.52
C ILE A 86 -5.87 -7.60 -17.26
N ASN A 87 -5.78 -8.24 -18.42
CA ASN A 87 -4.56 -8.22 -19.24
C ASN A 87 -4.18 -6.80 -19.66
N THR A 88 -5.14 -5.93 -20.01
CA THR A 88 -4.83 -4.51 -20.34
C THR A 88 -4.32 -3.72 -19.13
N LEU A 89 -4.60 -4.17 -17.91
CA LEU A 89 -4.14 -3.47 -16.70
C LEU A 89 -2.64 -3.66 -16.43
N TYR A 90 -1.99 -4.67 -16.98
CA TYR A 90 -0.54 -4.87 -16.84
C TYR A 90 0.28 -3.71 -17.43
N ASP A 91 -0.24 -3.04 -18.45
CA ASP A 91 0.42 -1.89 -19.08
C ASP A 91 0.31 -0.61 -18.24
N THR A 92 -0.66 -0.54 -17.32
CA THR A 92 -1.00 0.70 -16.60
C THR A 92 -0.86 0.61 -15.08
N LEU A 93 -0.91 -0.60 -14.52
CA LEU A 93 -0.89 -0.82 -13.08
C LEU A 93 0.31 -1.66 -12.64
N VAL A 94 0.72 -1.47 -11.39
CA VAL A 94 1.76 -2.33 -10.78
C VAL A 94 1.28 -3.78 -10.65
N PRO A 95 2.15 -4.79 -10.89
CA PRO A 95 1.78 -6.22 -10.93
C PRO A 95 0.96 -6.70 -9.71
N ASN A 96 1.32 -6.30 -8.49
CA ASN A 96 0.57 -6.67 -7.28
C ASN A 96 -0.88 -6.16 -7.28
N THR A 97 -1.16 -5.04 -7.95
CA THR A 97 -2.53 -4.54 -8.09
C THR A 97 -3.29 -5.40 -9.09
N VAL A 98 -2.67 -5.74 -10.22
CA VAL A 98 -3.29 -6.63 -11.23
C VAL A 98 -3.57 -8.00 -10.64
N TYR A 99 -2.62 -8.58 -9.92
CA TYR A 99 -2.81 -9.84 -9.20
C TYR A 99 -4.01 -9.84 -8.26
N SER A 100 -4.33 -8.69 -7.64
CA SER A 100 -5.53 -8.56 -6.81
C SER A 100 -6.83 -8.70 -7.62
N TYR A 101 -6.86 -8.28 -8.89
CA TYR A 101 -8.00 -8.49 -9.79
C TYR A 101 -8.13 -9.97 -10.17
N GLU A 102 -7.02 -10.64 -10.47
CA GLU A 102 -6.98 -12.07 -10.77
C GLU A 102 -7.51 -12.91 -9.60
N LEU A 103 -7.06 -12.59 -8.37
CA LEU A 103 -7.55 -13.26 -7.17
C LEU A 103 -9.05 -13.03 -6.95
N ALA A 104 -9.54 -11.83 -7.22
CA ALA A 104 -10.97 -11.52 -7.09
C ALA A 104 -11.80 -12.31 -8.11
N LEU A 105 -11.36 -12.38 -9.37
CA LEU A 105 -12.01 -13.15 -10.42
C LEU A 105 -12.00 -14.65 -10.11
N SER A 106 -10.84 -15.21 -9.78
CA SER A 106 -10.70 -16.62 -9.43
C SER A 106 -11.58 -17.00 -8.23
N ASN A 107 -11.71 -16.11 -7.25
CA ASN A 107 -12.59 -16.35 -6.11
C ASN A 107 -14.08 -16.32 -6.49
N LEU A 108 -14.48 -15.43 -7.38
CA LEU A 108 -15.85 -15.35 -7.92
C LEU A 108 -16.18 -16.63 -8.71
N GLU A 109 -15.29 -17.07 -9.58
CA GLU A 109 -15.43 -18.28 -10.38
C GLU A 109 -15.50 -19.54 -9.52
N LYS A 110 -14.67 -19.60 -8.48
CA LYS A 110 -14.75 -20.68 -7.49
C LYS A 110 -16.10 -20.71 -6.76
N TYR A 111 -16.67 -19.57 -6.43
CA TYR A 111 -18.01 -19.49 -5.82
C TYR A 111 -19.12 -19.91 -6.82
N ALA A 112 -18.97 -19.55 -8.08
CA ALA A 112 -19.88 -19.92 -9.15
C ALA A 112 -19.75 -21.40 -9.59
N GLU A 113 -18.70 -22.11 -9.12
CA GLU A 113 -18.31 -23.46 -9.57
C GLU A 113 -18.15 -23.53 -11.11
N SER A 114 -17.71 -22.42 -11.73
CA SER A 114 -17.55 -22.28 -13.17
C SER A 114 -16.46 -21.26 -13.50
N ASP A 115 -15.61 -21.57 -14.47
CA ASP A 115 -14.61 -20.66 -15.05
C ASP A 115 -15.18 -19.74 -16.15
N ASN A 116 -16.47 -19.89 -16.47
CA ASN A 116 -17.19 -19.11 -17.46
C ASN A 116 -18.50 -18.53 -16.90
N VAL A 117 -18.37 -17.57 -16.00
CA VAL A 117 -19.50 -16.84 -15.42
C VAL A 117 -20.02 -15.82 -16.44
N MET A 118 -21.35 -15.80 -16.68
CA MET A 118 -22.01 -14.88 -17.59
C MET A 118 -22.44 -13.58 -16.88
N PHE A 119 -22.52 -12.44 -17.60
CA PHE A 119 -23.02 -11.19 -17.01
C PHE A 119 -24.43 -11.35 -16.42
N CYS A 120 -25.31 -12.08 -17.08
CA CYS A 120 -26.67 -12.31 -16.59
C CYS A 120 -26.73 -13.12 -15.28
N GLN A 121 -25.75 -13.96 -15.00
CA GLN A 121 -25.66 -14.74 -13.76
C GLN A 121 -25.31 -13.88 -12.54
N LEU A 122 -24.64 -12.72 -12.76
CA LEU A 122 -24.30 -11.78 -11.70
C LEU A 122 -25.53 -11.00 -11.23
N THR A 123 -26.48 -11.70 -10.66
CA THR A 123 -27.69 -11.12 -10.06
C THR A 123 -27.40 -10.55 -8.68
N VAL A 124 -28.30 -9.72 -8.14
CA VAL A 124 -28.19 -9.20 -6.76
C VAL A 124 -28.03 -10.35 -5.77
N LYS A 125 -28.89 -11.38 -5.86
CA LYS A 125 -28.85 -12.55 -4.96
C LYS A 125 -27.54 -13.31 -5.07
N PHE A 126 -27.01 -13.50 -6.27
CA PHE A 126 -25.74 -14.17 -6.50
C PHE A 126 -24.57 -13.38 -5.86
N VAL A 127 -24.49 -12.09 -6.12
CA VAL A 127 -23.40 -11.23 -5.63
C VAL A 127 -23.43 -11.10 -4.11
N GLU A 128 -24.60 -10.94 -3.50
CA GLU A 128 -24.77 -10.91 -2.03
C GLU A 128 -24.38 -12.25 -1.38
N GLY A 129 -24.76 -13.38 -1.99
CA GLY A 129 -24.35 -14.71 -1.56
C GLY A 129 -22.82 -14.89 -1.63
N TRP A 130 -22.21 -14.47 -2.73
CA TRP A 130 -20.76 -14.48 -2.88
C TRP A 130 -20.05 -13.61 -1.83
N ILE A 131 -20.48 -12.36 -1.63
CA ILE A 131 -19.93 -11.47 -0.59
C ILE A 131 -20.05 -12.10 0.80
N SER A 132 -21.18 -12.76 1.07
CA SER A 132 -21.42 -13.45 2.34
C SER A 132 -20.46 -14.64 2.54
N SER A 133 -20.06 -15.32 1.48
CA SER A 133 -19.11 -16.44 1.54
C SER A 133 -17.67 -15.99 1.88
N LEU A 134 -17.32 -14.71 1.71
CA LEU A 134 -16.00 -14.15 1.96
C LEU A 134 -15.71 -13.93 3.47
N ASN A 135 -16.10 -14.89 4.34
CA ASN A 135 -16.02 -14.70 5.80
C ASN A 135 -14.61 -14.83 6.38
N LYS A 136 -13.68 -15.48 5.67
CA LYS A 136 -12.32 -15.75 6.16
C LYS A 136 -11.39 -14.53 6.18
N SER A 137 -11.71 -13.48 5.42
CA SER A 137 -10.88 -12.27 5.31
C SER A 137 -11.72 -11.02 5.21
N ARG A 138 -11.65 -10.14 6.21
CA ARG A 138 -12.31 -8.82 6.20
C ARG A 138 -11.87 -7.97 5.00
N ALA A 139 -10.59 -8.02 4.64
CA ALA A 139 -10.06 -7.29 3.50
C ALA A 139 -10.63 -7.80 2.17
N ALA A 140 -10.72 -9.12 1.98
CA ALA A 140 -11.30 -9.72 0.78
C ALA A 140 -12.78 -9.37 0.61
N LYS A 141 -13.54 -9.35 1.72
CA LYS A 141 -14.96 -8.99 1.73
C LYS A 141 -15.27 -7.57 1.21
N PHE A 142 -14.30 -6.67 1.28
CA PHE A 142 -14.37 -5.33 0.68
C PHE A 142 -13.69 -5.27 -0.68
N SER A 143 -12.45 -5.75 -0.78
CA SER A 143 -11.61 -5.54 -1.97
C SER A 143 -12.13 -6.31 -3.18
N TYR A 144 -12.48 -7.59 -3.03
CA TYR A 144 -12.91 -8.41 -4.17
C TYR A 144 -14.19 -7.88 -4.83
N PRO A 145 -15.28 -7.59 -4.09
CA PRO A 145 -16.47 -7.01 -4.70
C PRO A 145 -16.22 -5.64 -5.33
N THR A 146 -15.31 -4.85 -4.76
CA THR A 146 -14.93 -3.55 -5.33
C THR A 146 -14.25 -3.72 -6.69
N LEU A 147 -13.34 -4.69 -6.81
CA LEU A 147 -12.62 -4.98 -8.06
C LEU A 147 -13.56 -5.59 -9.11
N ILE A 148 -14.39 -6.56 -8.74
CA ILE A 148 -15.38 -7.17 -9.65
C ILE A 148 -16.40 -6.12 -10.12
N ARG A 149 -16.86 -5.23 -9.23
CA ARG A 149 -17.73 -4.11 -9.62
C ARG A 149 -17.06 -3.20 -10.65
N LYS A 150 -15.76 -2.94 -10.52
CA LYS A 150 -15.03 -2.13 -11.49
C LYS A 150 -14.98 -2.83 -12.85
N ILE A 151 -14.61 -4.11 -12.89
CA ILE A 151 -14.64 -4.90 -14.13
C ILE A 151 -16.03 -4.89 -14.76
N PHE A 152 -17.07 -5.13 -13.97
CA PHE A 152 -18.45 -5.14 -14.43
C PHE A 152 -18.85 -3.82 -15.08
N LYS A 153 -18.48 -2.68 -14.48
CA LYS A 153 -18.74 -1.35 -15.04
C LYS A 153 -18.00 -1.11 -16.37
N GLU A 154 -16.78 -1.58 -16.49
CA GLU A 154 -16.04 -1.48 -17.76
C GLU A 154 -16.69 -2.37 -18.84
N GLY A 155 -17.22 -3.54 -18.46
CA GLY A 155 -18.02 -4.35 -19.38
C GLY A 155 -19.28 -3.66 -19.86
N ILE A 156 -20.01 -2.99 -18.96
CA ILE A 156 -21.16 -2.16 -19.37
C ILE A 156 -20.74 -1.10 -20.39
N LYS A 157 -19.62 -0.40 -20.16
CA LYS A 157 -19.14 0.63 -21.10
C LYS A 157 -18.76 0.06 -22.47
N GLN A 158 -18.22 -1.16 -22.50
CA GLN A 158 -17.80 -1.80 -23.75
C GLN A 158 -18.97 -2.34 -24.56
N TYR A 159 -19.96 -2.92 -23.89
CA TYR A 159 -21.06 -3.60 -24.58
C TYR A 159 -22.31 -2.75 -24.75
N ASN A 160 -22.57 -1.77 -23.87
CA ASN A 160 -23.73 -0.91 -23.98
C ASN A 160 -23.33 0.44 -24.60
N ASP A 161 -24.18 0.90 -25.54
CA ASP A 161 -24.12 2.23 -26.13
C ASP A 161 -25.46 2.94 -25.88
N TYR A 162 -25.46 3.76 -24.84
CA TYR A 162 -26.68 4.45 -24.41
C TYR A 162 -27.07 5.61 -25.35
N ASP A 163 -26.11 6.16 -26.10
CA ASP A 163 -26.38 7.24 -27.07
C ASP A 163 -27.20 6.70 -28.27
N ASN A 164 -26.95 5.43 -28.61
CA ASN A 164 -27.69 4.72 -29.67
C ASN A 164 -28.76 3.77 -29.11
N ASN A 165 -29.09 3.84 -27.80
CA ASN A 165 -30.02 2.97 -27.10
C ASN A 165 -29.68 1.45 -27.19
N ILE A 166 -28.43 1.11 -27.39
CA ILE A 166 -27.98 -0.29 -27.43
C ILE A 166 -27.64 -0.75 -26.03
N VAL A 167 -28.39 -1.71 -25.50
CA VAL A 167 -28.21 -2.24 -24.14
C VAL A 167 -28.13 -3.77 -24.18
N TYR A 168 -26.93 -4.31 -24.29
CA TYR A 168 -26.70 -5.75 -24.24
C TYR A 168 -26.68 -6.28 -22.80
N ILE A 169 -26.04 -5.56 -21.88
CA ILE A 169 -26.02 -5.92 -20.46
C ILE A 169 -27.12 -5.14 -19.75
N GLN A 170 -28.26 -5.79 -19.51
CA GLN A 170 -29.44 -5.16 -18.93
C GLN A 170 -29.44 -5.15 -17.40
N ASN A 171 -28.85 -6.18 -16.77
CA ASN A 171 -28.78 -6.29 -15.32
C ASN A 171 -27.57 -5.53 -14.77
N ASN A 172 -27.79 -4.80 -13.68
CA ASN A 172 -26.71 -4.20 -12.91
C ASN A 172 -26.95 -4.42 -11.40
N PRO A 173 -26.40 -5.52 -10.84
CA PRO A 173 -26.60 -5.84 -9.44
C PRO A 173 -26.03 -4.78 -8.49
N TRP A 174 -25.01 -4.06 -8.94
CA TRP A 174 -24.27 -3.09 -8.13
C TRP A 174 -25.05 -1.82 -7.78
N ILE A 175 -26.23 -1.63 -8.36
CA ILE A 175 -27.18 -0.57 -7.96
C ILE A 175 -27.76 -0.86 -6.58
N LYS A 176 -28.05 -2.13 -6.28
CA LYS A 176 -28.69 -2.58 -5.03
C LYS A 176 -27.71 -3.16 -4.04
N VAL A 177 -26.65 -3.85 -4.50
CA VAL A 177 -25.65 -4.52 -3.64
C VAL A 177 -24.83 -3.49 -2.87
N LYS A 178 -24.81 -3.61 -1.56
CA LYS A 178 -23.96 -2.81 -0.67
C LYS A 178 -22.70 -3.59 -0.35
N ILE A 179 -21.55 -3.05 -0.79
CA ILE A 179 -20.23 -3.61 -0.41
C ILE A 179 -19.96 -3.21 1.05
N PRO A 180 -19.64 -4.18 1.92
CA PRO A 180 -19.31 -3.89 3.32
C PRO A 180 -18.12 -2.93 3.41
N LYS A 181 -18.16 -1.98 4.34
CA LYS A 181 -17.01 -1.13 4.63
C LYS A 181 -15.94 -1.96 5.36
N ILE A 182 -14.68 -1.64 5.11
CA ILE A 182 -13.59 -2.15 5.95
C ILE A 182 -13.64 -1.40 7.27
N ASP A 183 -13.76 -2.13 8.38
CA ASP A 183 -13.47 -1.57 9.69
C ASP A 183 -12.02 -1.07 9.67
N ARG A 184 -11.79 0.10 10.27
CA ARG A 184 -10.42 0.58 10.42
C ARG A 184 -9.64 -0.49 11.18
N ALA A 185 -8.54 -0.94 10.58
CA ALA A 185 -7.62 -1.84 11.28
C ALA A 185 -7.15 -1.13 12.56
N ASP A 186 -7.06 -1.89 13.65
CA ASP A 186 -6.47 -1.39 14.88
C ASP A 186 -5.09 -0.81 14.57
N LYS A 187 -4.84 0.38 15.09
CA LYS A 187 -3.54 1.03 14.91
C LYS A 187 -2.50 0.20 15.64
N ARG A 188 -1.51 -0.29 14.90
CA ARG A 188 -0.44 -1.15 15.43
C ARG A 188 0.77 -0.33 15.87
N ALA A 189 0.54 0.87 16.40
CA ALA A 189 1.60 1.64 17.02
C ALA A 189 1.98 1.00 18.35
N ILE A 190 3.27 0.98 18.65
CA ILE A 190 3.83 0.57 19.94
C ILE A 190 4.23 1.81 20.73
N THR A 191 4.38 1.66 22.04
CA THR A 191 4.80 2.74 22.93
C THR A 191 6.26 3.10 22.73
N MET A 192 6.69 4.25 23.24
CA MET A 192 8.10 4.64 23.24
C MET A 192 8.96 3.64 24.02
N GLU A 193 8.46 3.12 25.13
CA GLU A 193 9.09 2.08 25.93
C GLU A 193 9.34 0.80 25.11
N GLU A 194 8.30 0.30 24.43
CA GLU A 194 8.42 -0.87 23.56
C GLU A 194 9.39 -0.64 22.41
N CYS A 195 9.45 0.59 21.85
CA CYS A 195 10.46 0.95 20.87
C CYS A 195 11.87 0.84 21.42
N ARG A 196 12.12 1.40 22.61
CA ARG A 196 13.42 1.35 23.28
C ARG A 196 13.87 -0.07 23.53
N VAL A 197 12.98 -0.88 24.11
CA VAL A 197 13.25 -2.31 24.33
C VAL A 197 13.55 -3.02 23.02
N PHE A 198 12.77 -2.80 21.96
CA PHE A 198 13.00 -3.42 20.66
C PHE A 198 14.35 -3.06 20.04
N PHE A 199 14.72 -1.76 20.07
CA PHE A 199 15.97 -1.29 19.47
C PHE A 199 17.22 -1.56 20.32
N ALA A 200 17.04 -1.94 21.60
CA ALA A 200 18.11 -2.38 22.49
C ALA A 200 18.37 -3.90 22.42
N LEU A 201 17.57 -4.66 21.67
CA LEU A 201 17.75 -6.10 21.54
C LEU A 201 19.07 -6.44 20.86
N GLU A 202 19.77 -7.45 21.38
CA GLU A 202 20.93 -8.05 20.72
C GLU A 202 20.44 -8.97 19.57
N PRO A 203 20.85 -8.72 18.31
CA PRO A 203 20.40 -9.52 17.19
C PRO A 203 21.01 -10.92 17.21
N LYS A 204 20.21 -11.97 17.06
CA LYS A 204 20.69 -13.36 17.06
C LYS A 204 21.54 -13.72 15.82
N ASN A 205 21.40 -12.98 14.73
CA ASN A 205 22.13 -13.18 13.47
C ASN A 205 22.00 -11.96 12.55
N GLU A 206 22.76 -11.93 11.44
CA GLU A 206 22.78 -10.84 10.46
C GLU A 206 21.39 -10.48 9.88
N LYS A 207 20.49 -11.47 9.67
CA LYS A 207 19.16 -11.22 9.14
C LYS A 207 18.25 -10.55 10.18
N ALA A 208 18.41 -10.91 11.45
CA ALA A 208 17.76 -10.24 12.57
C ALA A 208 18.28 -8.82 12.72
N GLN A 209 19.59 -8.61 12.64
CA GLN A 209 20.23 -7.29 12.63
C GLN A 209 19.67 -6.42 11.51
N MET A 210 19.67 -6.92 10.28
CA MET A 210 19.13 -6.19 9.12
C MET A 210 17.65 -5.82 9.32
N THR A 211 16.87 -6.71 9.92
CA THR A 211 15.44 -6.45 10.19
C THR A 211 15.28 -5.33 11.21
N ILE A 212 16.04 -5.35 12.30
CA ILE A 212 16.03 -4.29 13.34
C ILE A 212 16.50 -2.97 12.74
N ASP A 213 17.58 -2.98 11.96
CA ASP A 213 18.15 -1.79 11.34
C ASP A 213 17.19 -1.14 10.34
N ILE A 214 16.52 -1.92 9.50
CA ILE A 214 15.49 -1.40 8.58
C ILE A 214 14.32 -0.81 9.38
N CYS A 215 13.86 -1.45 10.45
CA CYS A 215 12.82 -0.91 11.33
C CYS A 215 13.25 0.41 11.98
N LYS A 216 14.53 0.53 12.36
CA LYS A 216 15.12 1.75 12.89
C LYS A 216 15.16 2.86 11.84
N MET A 217 15.61 2.54 10.62
CA MET A 217 15.55 3.48 9.49
C MET A 217 14.11 3.95 9.26
N MET A 218 13.13 3.04 9.29
CA MET A 218 11.71 3.39 9.12
C MET A 218 11.24 4.37 10.20
N LEU A 219 11.56 4.12 11.46
CA LEU A 219 11.18 5.02 12.55
C LEU A 219 11.89 6.37 12.43
N CYS A 220 13.21 6.38 12.21
CA CYS A 220 14.02 7.59 12.24
C CYS A 220 13.95 8.42 10.95
N LEU A 221 13.22 7.97 9.92
CA LEU A 221 13.01 8.67 8.64
C LEU A 221 11.51 8.87 8.35
N ALA A 222 10.79 9.42 9.33
CA ALA A 222 9.36 9.75 9.23
C ALA A 222 8.47 8.60 8.72
N GLY A 223 8.79 7.38 9.10
CA GLY A 223 8.04 6.20 8.72
C GLY A 223 8.21 5.82 7.24
N ILE A 224 9.38 6.02 6.64
CA ILE A 224 9.70 5.59 5.26
C ILE A 224 9.28 4.14 5.01
N ASN A 225 8.85 3.80 3.80
CA ASN A 225 8.48 2.42 3.49
C ASN A 225 9.70 1.59 3.10
N VAL A 226 9.65 0.29 3.39
CA VAL A 226 10.70 -0.67 3.00
C VAL A 226 10.99 -0.65 1.50
N VAL A 227 9.95 -0.49 0.66
CA VAL A 227 10.10 -0.43 -0.79
C VAL A 227 10.88 0.81 -1.25
N ASP A 228 10.74 1.93 -0.55
CA ASP A 228 11.47 3.15 -0.86
C ASP A 228 12.95 2.99 -0.47
N LEU A 229 13.25 2.39 0.68
CA LEU A 229 14.63 2.03 1.09
C LEU A 229 15.27 1.02 0.15
N TYR A 230 14.51 -0.01 -0.27
CA TYR A 230 15.02 -1.06 -1.17
C TYR A 230 15.50 -0.50 -2.51
N TYR A 231 14.80 0.48 -3.07
CA TYR A 231 15.12 1.08 -4.37
C TYR A 231 15.81 2.45 -4.23
N MET A 232 16.25 2.85 -3.03
CA MET A 232 16.93 4.12 -2.83
C MET A 232 18.22 4.18 -3.64
N GLN A 233 18.41 5.23 -4.40
CA GLN A 233 19.61 5.43 -5.23
C GLN A 233 20.68 6.22 -4.46
N LYS A 234 21.95 6.04 -4.80
CA LYS A 234 23.06 6.83 -4.23
C LYS A 234 22.88 8.32 -4.48
N SER A 235 22.42 8.70 -5.68
CA SER A 235 22.14 10.08 -6.05
C SER A 235 21.04 10.74 -5.22
N SER A 236 20.25 9.93 -4.50
CA SER A 236 19.22 10.42 -3.58
C SER A 236 19.74 10.87 -2.23
N PHE A 237 20.99 10.60 -1.89
CA PHE A 237 21.56 10.97 -0.59
C PHE A 237 22.77 11.91 -0.77
N PHE A 238 22.59 13.16 -0.44
CA PHE A 238 23.63 14.19 -0.45
C PHE A 238 23.34 15.26 0.60
N ASP A 239 24.37 15.92 1.09
CA ASP A 239 24.31 16.95 2.15
C ASP A 239 23.57 16.50 3.44
N GLY A 240 23.62 15.19 3.75
CA GLY A 240 22.92 14.62 4.91
C GLY A 240 21.41 14.50 4.76
N ILE A 241 20.88 14.67 3.54
CA ILE A 241 19.45 14.67 3.24
C ILE A 241 19.15 13.57 2.22
N LEU A 242 18.07 12.81 2.44
CA LEU A 242 17.49 11.92 1.45
C LEU A 242 16.49 12.69 0.58
N HIS A 243 16.69 12.65 -0.73
CA HIS A 243 15.86 13.25 -1.77
C HIS A 243 15.26 12.14 -2.61
N TYR A 244 13.97 11.87 -2.50
CA TYR A 244 13.37 10.75 -3.23
C TYR A 244 11.90 10.95 -3.56
N GLU A 245 11.43 10.23 -4.56
CA GLU A 245 10.03 10.14 -4.92
C GLU A 245 9.43 8.86 -4.34
N ARG A 246 8.36 8.98 -3.56
CA ARG A 246 7.71 7.83 -2.94
C ARG A 246 7.11 6.89 -3.99
N ARG A 247 7.67 5.70 -4.15
CA ARG A 247 7.33 4.75 -5.23
C ARG A 247 5.85 4.39 -5.32
N LYS A 248 5.17 4.24 -4.18
CA LYS A 248 3.74 3.86 -4.15
C LYS A 248 2.83 4.88 -4.82
N THR A 249 3.20 6.15 -4.86
CA THR A 249 2.31 7.26 -5.24
C THR A 249 2.86 8.17 -6.32
N LYS A 250 4.14 8.08 -6.69
CA LYS A 250 4.77 8.98 -7.67
C LYS A 250 4.06 9.05 -9.02
N GLY A 251 3.59 7.92 -9.55
CA GLY A 251 2.87 7.87 -10.83
C GLY A 251 1.41 8.36 -10.78
N ARG A 252 0.91 8.81 -9.62
CA ARG A 252 -0.47 9.27 -9.43
C ARG A 252 -0.57 10.70 -8.94
N ARG A 253 0.58 11.37 -8.76
CA ARG A 253 0.68 12.73 -8.22
C ARG A 253 1.44 13.62 -9.17
N GLU A 254 1.01 14.87 -9.31
CA GLU A 254 1.64 15.89 -10.15
C GLU A 254 3.02 16.30 -9.62
N ASP A 255 3.20 16.27 -8.29
CA ASP A 255 4.46 16.52 -7.59
C ASP A 255 5.39 15.29 -7.53
N HIS A 256 5.07 14.22 -8.27
CA HIS A 256 5.77 12.93 -8.29
C HIS A 256 5.97 12.31 -6.89
N ALA A 257 5.21 12.78 -5.90
CA ALA A 257 5.37 12.38 -4.50
C ALA A 257 6.81 12.58 -3.98
N TYR A 258 7.46 13.69 -4.38
CA TYR A 258 8.79 14.06 -3.94
C TYR A 258 8.80 14.39 -2.45
N ILE A 259 9.88 14.06 -1.75
CA ILE A 259 10.10 14.32 -0.34
C ILE A 259 11.60 14.47 -0.06
N GLU A 260 11.92 15.35 0.88
CA GLU A 260 13.23 15.51 1.47
C GLU A 260 13.19 15.12 2.95
N MET A 261 14.14 14.31 3.39
CA MET A 261 14.24 13.92 4.80
C MET A 261 15.68 13.99 5.27
N LYS A 262 15.93 14.88 6.25
CA LYS A 262 17.22 14.98 6.91
C LYS A 262 17.50 13.69 7.67
N VAL A 263 18.66 13.09 7.43
CA VAL A 263 19.08 11.85 8.07
C VAL A 263 19.71 12.17 9.44
N PRO A 264 19.19 11.61 10.54
CA PRO A 264 19.83 11.74 11.84
C PRO A 264 21.23 11.11 11.85
N ASP A 265 22.22 11.80 12.44
CA ASP A 265 23.60 11.34 12.46
C ASP A 265 23.75 9.93 13.05
N MET A 266 22.89 9.54 14.00
CA MET A 266 22.84 8.19 14.57
C MET A 266 22.52 7.07 13.57
N LEU A 267 21.98 7.38 12.39
CA LEU A 267 21.74 6.40 11.32
C LEU A 267 22.93 6.23 10.37
N ILE A 268 23.91 7.12 10.38
CA ILE A 268 25.05 7.06 9.48
C ILE A 268 25.81 5.72 9.58
N PRO A 269 26.10 5.17 10.78
CA PRO A 269 26.70 3.84 10.89
C PRO A 269 25.87 2.72 10.26
N THR A 270 24.53 2.84 10.33
CA THR A 270 23.63 1.89 9.69
C THR A 270 23.66 2.03 8.17
N PHE A 271 23.73 3.26 7.65
CA PHE A 271 23.86 3.52 6.22
C PHE A 271 25.17 2.90 5.69
N GLU A 272 26.31 3.12 6.36
CA GLU A 272 27.60 2.55 5.97
C GLU A 272 27.59 1.01 6.02
N ARG A 273 26.92 0.39 7.00
CA ARG A 273 26.79 -1.09 7.09
C ARG A 273 26.12 -1.70 5.86
N TYR A 274 25.14 -1.02 5.26
CA TYR A 274 24.37 -1.52 4.12
C TYR A 274 24.73 -0.84 2.80
N LYS A 275 25.74 0.01 2.79
CA LYS A 275 26.22 0.70 1.59
C LYS A 275 26.61 -0.29 0.48
N THR A 276 26.33 0.06 -0.74
CA THR A 276 26.74 -0.70 -1.92
C THR A 276 28.12 -0.27 -2.41
N GLU A 277 28.70 -1.09 -3.30
CA GLU A 277 29.93 -0.79 -4.03
C GLU A 277 29.73 0.37 -5.00
N GLU A 278 30.83 1.00 -5.49
CA GLU A 278 30.75 2.25 -6.26
C GLU A 278 29.95 2.13 -7.57
N ASP A 279 30.03 1.00 -8.26
CA ASP A 279 29.36 0.69 -9.53
C ASP A 279 27.85 0.38 -9.38
N ASP A 280 27.38 0.10 -8.19
CA ASP A 280 25.97 -0.18 -7.93
C ASP A 280 25.18 1.14 -7.79
N PRO A 281 24.09 1.36 -8.54
CA PRO A 281 23.32 2.59 -8.46
C PRO A 281 22.52 2.76 -7.17
N TYR A 282 22.25 1.67 -6.44
CA TYR A 282 21.46 1.71 -5.21
C TYR A 282 22.30 2.12 -4.00
N LEU A 283 21.67 2.86 -3.09
CA LEU A 283 22.31 3.30 -1.85
C LEU A 283 22.58 2.12 -0.91
N PHE A 284 21.63 1.17 -0.83
CA PHE A 284 21.69 0.03 0.08
C PHE A 284 21.71 -1.31 -0.65
N ASN A 285 22.42 -2.28 -0.10
CA ASN A 285 22.59 -3.62 -0.64
C ASN A 285 21.36 -4.56 -0.44
N PHE A 286 20.19 -4.01 -0.09
CA PHE A 286 18.98 -4.80 0.18
C PHE A 286 18.46 -5.57 -1.05
N HIS A 287 18.82 -5.15 -2.25
CA HIS A 287 18.45 -5.80 -3.51
C HIS A 287 19.36 -6.99 -3.85
N LYS A 288 20.56 -7.09 -3.25
CA LYS A 288 21.47 -8.20 -3.51
C LYS A 288 20.84 -9.52 -3.05
N ASN A 289 20.75 -10.47 -3.97
CA ASN A 289 20.24 -11.84 -3.75
C ASN A 289 18.77 -11.96 -3.30
N ARG A 290 17.96 -10.91 -3.43
CA ARG A 290 16.53 -10.99 -3.09
C ARG A 290 15.70 -9.94 -3.81
N THR A 291 14.42 -10.26 -4.03
CA THR A 291 13.41 -9.29 -4.49
C THR A 291 12.87 -8.48 -3.31
N VAL A 292 12.18 -7.37 -3.61
CA VAL A 292 11.49 -6.58 -2.57
C VAL A 292 10.44 -7.41 -1.80
N GLY A 293 9.77 -8.35 -2.50
CA GLY A 293 8.86 -9.31 -1.87
C GLY A 293 9.59 -10.25 -0.92
N GLY A 294 10.76 -10.74 -1.33
CA GLY A 294 11.65 -11.57 -0.49
C GLY A 294 12.14 -10.82 0.75
N LEU A 295 12.52 -9.54 0.62
CA LEU A 295 12.89 -8.71 1.76
C LEU A 295 11.72 -8.52 2.74
N ASN A 296 10.52 -8.20 2.24
CA ASN A 296 9.34 -8.08 3.08
C ASN A 296 9.01 -9.38 3.82
N SER A 297 9.07 -10.52 3.15
CA SER A 297 8.85 -11.83 3.76
C SER A 297 9.89 -12.15 4.84
N LEU A 298 11.16 -11.83 4.57
CA LEU A 298 12.25 -11.98 5.54
C LEU A 298 11.96 -11.14 6.79
N MET A 299 11.65 -9.85 6.63
CA MET A 299 11.34 -8.95 7.75
C MET A 299 10.14 -9.45 8.56
N HIS A 300 9.06 -9.88 7.92
CA HIS A 300 7.90 -10.43 8.62
C HIS A 300 8.25 -11.65 9.46
N ASN A 301 9.03 -12.58 8.91
CA ASN A 301 9.44 -13.79 9.62
C ASN A 301 10.33 -13.45 10.83
N TYR A 302 11.33 -12.58 10.63
CA TYR A 302 12.23 -12.21 11.71
C TYR A 302 11.55 -11.35 12.78
N LEU A 303 10.68 -10.42 12.41
CA LEU A 303 9.86 -9.68 13.38
C LEU A 303 8.99 -10.61 14.21
N LYS A 304 8.36 -11.62 13.58
CA LYS A 304 7.59 -12.62 14.31
C LYS A 304 8.45 -13.39 15.31
N MET A 305 9.63 -13.86 14.88
CA MET A 305 10.59 -14.57 15.77
C MET A 305 11.06 -13.67 16.92
N ILE A 306 11.45 -12.43 16.64
CA ILE A 306 11.87 -11.46 17.65
C ILE A 306 10.76 -11.23 18.68
N CYS A 307 9.54 -11.02 18.22
CA CYS A 307 8.39 -10.80 19.11
C CYS A 307 8.09 -11.99 20.00
N MET A 308 8.19 -13.20 19.46
CA MET A 308 7.95 -14.44 20.24
C MET A 308 9.12 -14.79 21.16
N ASP A 309 10.34 -14.78 20.64
CA ASP A 309 11.50 -15.37 21.31
C ASP A 309 12.24 -14.39 22.21
N GLN A 310 12.24 -13.10 21.90
CA GLN A 310 13.02 -12.09 22.63
C GLN A 310 12.12 -11.14 23.43
N LEU A 311 10.94 -10.76 22.89
CA LEU A 311 10.01 -9.88 23.57
C LEU A 311 8.91 -10.63 24.33
N ALA A 312 8.82 -11.96 24.17
CA ALA A 312 7.82 -12.82 24.80
C ALA A 312 6.37 -12.30 24.66
N LEU A 313 6.04 -11.75 23.49
CA LEU A 313 4.70 -11.25 23.22
C LEU A 313 3.69 -12.42 23.11
N PRO A 314 2.42 -12.18 23.44
CA PRO A 314 1.37 -13.22 23.35
C PRO A 314 1.26 -13.81 21.94
N GLU A 315 0.83 -15.07 21.86
CA GLU A 315 0.63 -15.75 20.58
C GLU A 315 -0.31 -14.95 19.66
N GLY A 316 0.08 -14.81 18.40
CA GLY A 316 -0.66 -14.02 17.41
C GLY A 316 -0.35 -12.51 17.43
N VAL A 317 0.34 -12.00 18.45
CA VAL A 317 0.78 -10.60 18.53
C VAL A 317 2.20 -10.49 18.00
N HIS A 318 2.40 -9.73 16.95
CA HIS A 318 3.75 -9.48 16.41
C HIS A 318 3.81 -8.12 15.71
N TYR A 319 4.99 -7.53 15.72
CA TYR A 319 5.28 -6.32 14.98
C TYR A 319 5.42 -6.61 13.48
N THR A 320 5.13 -5.60 12.69
CA THR A 320 5.33 -5.60 11.25
C THR A 320 6.16 -4.37 10.88
N PRO A 321 6.77 -4.30 9.70
CA PRO A 321 7.43 -3.06 9.29
C PRO A 321 6.52 -1.83 9.42
N TYR A 322 5.23 -1.99 9.13
CA TYR A 322 4.24 -0.92 9.25
C TYR A 322 3.98 -0.46 10.70
N THR A 323 4.28 -1.29 11.69
CA THR A 323 4.21 -0.93 13.11
C THR A 323 5.06 0.31 13.39
N PHE A 324 6.29 0.35 12.91
CA PHE A 324 7.22 1.47 13.13
C PHE A 324 6.78 2.76 12.42
N ARG A 325 6.13 2.64 11.26
CA ARG A 325 5.51 3.78 10.58
C ARG A 325 4.31 4.34 11.38
N HIS A 326 3.46 3.48 11.92
CA HIS A 326 2.36 3.90 12.79
C HIS A 326 2.87 4.51 14.10
N THR A 327 3.91 3.94 14.65
CA THR A 327 4.55 4.42 15.89
C THR A 327 5.13 5.82 15.71
N TRP A 328 5.85 6.06 14.62
CA TRP A 328 6.34 7.40 14.31
C TRP A 328 5.20 8.43 14.29
N ALA A 329 4.13 8.15 13.56
CA ALA A 329 2.98 9.05 13.46
C ALA A 329 2.29 9.28 14.82
N THR A 330 2.21 8.25 15.65
CA THR A 330 1.58 8.33 16.97
C THR A 330 2.42 9.16 17.93
N ILE A 331 3.74 8.96 17.97
CA ILE A 331 4.67 9.73 18.80
C ILE A 331 4.72 11.18 18.30
N ALA A 332 4.77 11.42 16.99
CA ALA A 332 4.74 12.77 16.43
C ALA A 332 3.50 13.55 16.90
N GLN A 333 2.34 12.92 16.92
CA GLN A 333 1.10 13.53 17.37
C GLN A 333 1.06 13.73 18.89
N ASN A 334 1.26 12.64 19.65
CA ASN A 334 0.94 12.60 21.07
C ASN A 334 2.05 13.20 21.94
N ASP A 335 3.32 13.06 21.54
CA ASP A 335 4.49 13.36 22.35
C ASP A 335 5.30 14.54 21.82
N VAL A 336 5.23 14.83 20.50
CA VAL A 336 5.87 16.00 19.89
C VAL A 336 4.86 17.12 19.63
N GLY A 337 3.56 16.80 19.58
CA GLY A 337 2.48 17.79 19.42
C GLY A 337 2.20 18.18 17.96
N ALA A 338 2.58 17.34 17.01
CA ALA A 338 2.30 17.57 15.59
C ALA A 338 0.80 17.44 15.27
N ASN A 339 0.28 18.28 14.39
CA ASN A 339 -1.06 18.14 13.86
C ASN A 339 -1.11 17.12 12.70
N TYR A 340 -2.33 16.72 12.29
CA TYR A 340 -2.51 15.71 11.24
C TYR A 340 -1.96 16.13 9.86
N GLU A 341 -1.93 17.43 9.55
CA GLU A 341 -1.40 17.94 8.29
C GLU A 341 0.12 17.86 8.25
N GLU A 342 0.78 18.25 9.33
CA GLU A 342 2.23 18.14 9.50
C GLU A 342 2.68 16.67 9.43
N ILE A 343 1.98 15.76 10.12
CA ILE A 343 2.23 14.32 10.04
C ILE A 343 2.01 13.83 8.62
N GLY A 344 0.91 14.22 7.99
CA GLY A 344 0.59 13.85 6.61
C GLY A 344 1.66 14.32 5.64
N PHE A 345 2.14 15.55 5.78
CA PHE A 345 3.21 16.11 4.96
C PHE A 345 4.53 15.37 5.16
N ALA A 346 4.97 15.16 6.39
CA ALA A 346 6.20 14.44 6.70
C ALA A 346 6.17 12.96 6.22
N MET A 347 5.00 12.34 6.25
CA MET A 347 4.79 10.98 5.72
C MET A 347 4.49 10.92 4.22
N ASN A 348 4.49 12.06 3.53
CA ASN A 348 4.14 12.22 2.12
C ASN A 348 2.75 11.65 1.77
N HIS A 349 1.74 12.01 2.56
CA HIS A 349 0.35 11.74 2.24
C HIS A 349 -0.24 12.87 1.37
N VAL A 350 -1.28 12.56 0.62
CA VAL A 350 -2.02 13.58 -0.16
C VAL A 350 -2.74 14.51 0.82
N SER A 351 -2.48 15.83 0.72
CA SER A 351 -3.18 16.84 1.52
C SER A 351 -4.63 17.02 1.05
N ALA A 352 -5.52 17.36 1.97
CA ALA A 352 -6.86 17.84 1.66
C ALA A 352 -6.83 19.21 0.92
N HIS A 353 -5.75 19.98 1.09
CA HIS A 353 -5.55 21.31 0.50
C HIS A 353 -4.72 21.28 -0.79
N LYS A 354 -4.93 20.27 -1.64
CA LYS A 354 -4.15 20.04 -2.87
C LYS A 354 -4.02 21.30 -3.76
N VAL A 355 -5.10 22.05 -3.91
CA VAL A 355 -5.11 23.27 -4.74
C VAL A 355 -4.20 24.34 -4.17
N THR A 356 -4.29 24.62 -2.86
CA THR A 356 -3.45 25.61 -2.19
C THR A 356 -1.97 25.23 -2.21
N MET A 357 -1.67 23.96 -2.06
CA MET A 357 -0.27 23.45 -2.12
C MET A 357 0.38 23.65 -3.50
N GLY A 358 -0.39 23.74 -4.58
CA GLY A 358 0.14 24.06 -5.91
C GLY A 358 0.74 25.47 -6.04
N TYR A 359 0.41 26.38 -5.13
CA TYR A 359 0.94 27.76 -5.11
C TYR A 359 2.14 27.93 -4.17
N VAL A 360 2.45 26.97 -3.33
CA VAL A 360 3.49 27.08 -2.29
C VAL A 360 4.64 26.15 -2.62
N LYS A 361 5.86 26.68 -2.65
CA LYS A 361 7.07 25.85 -2.74
C LYS A 361 7.17 25.03 -1.43
N PRO A 362 7.27 23.69 -1.50
CA PRO A 362 7.39 22.87 -0.31
C PRO A 362 8.64 23.23 0.50
N ASP A 363 8.46 23.40 1.81
CA ASP A 363 9.54 23.53 2.78
C ASP A 363 9.50 22.30 3.71
N PHE A 364 10.52 21.45 3.64
CA PHE A 364 10.61 20.24 4.41
C PHE A 364 11.24 20.43 5.80
N SER A 365 11.72 21.63 6.14
CA SER A 365 12.37 21.91 7.42
C SER A 365 11.48 21.52 8.62
N ARG A 366 10.18 21.79 8.52
CA ARG A 366 9.23 21.41 9.57
C ARG A 366 9.08 19.89 9.71
N ALA A 367 9.13 19.14 8.60
CA ALA A 367 9.13 17.68 8.65
C ALA A 367 10.41 17.13 9.29
N TRP A 368 11.55 17.79 9.06
CA TRP A 368 12.82 17.43 9.69
C TRP A 368 12.79 17.66 11.19
N GLU A 369 12.29 18.83 11.66
CA GLU A 369 12.11 19.13 13.07
C GLU A 369 11.21 18.14 13.79
N LEU A 370 10.08 17.76 13.16
CA LEU A 370 9.19 16.74 13.70
C LEU A 370 9.87 15.39 13.81
N ASN A 371 10.62 15.00 12.77
CA ASN A 371 11.33 13.73 12.78
C ASN A 371 12.43 13.71 13.86
N GLU A 372 13.17 14.80 14.00
CA GLU A 372 14.17 14.98 15.04
C GLU A 372 13.54 14.91 16.44
N GLY A 373 12.38 15.54 16.64
CA GLY A 373 11.61 15.45 17.87
C GLY A 373 11.16 14.03 18.23
N VAL A 374 10.71 13.24 17.25
CA VAL A 374 10.37 11.81 17.46
C VAL A 374 11.62 11.01 17.84
N VAL A 375 12.71 11.18 17.11
CA VAL A 375 14.00 10.51 17.39
C VAL A 375 14.49 10.86 18.79
N GLU A 376 14.45 12.15 19.15
CA GLU A 376 14.84 12.60 20.48
C GLU A 376 13.99 11.94 21.59
N LYS A 377 12.67 11.92 21.42
CA LYS A 377 11.76 11.29 22.38
C LYS A 377 11.99 9.80 22.56
N VAL A 378 12.22 9.07 21.48
CA VAL A 378 12.43 7.62 21.55
C VAL A 378 13.79 7.26 22.13
N PHE A 379 14.87 7.92 21.71
CA PHE A 379 16.24 7.47 22.03
C PHE A 379 16.95 8.28 23.09
N PHE A 380 16.54 9.56 23.31
CA PHE A 380 17.32 10.52 24.09
C PHE A 380 16.54 11.21 25.23
N THR A 381 15.30 10.81 25.51
CA THR A 381 14.49 11.42 26.58
C THR A 381 13.97 10.38 27.55
N ASN A 382 14.32 10.55 28.84
CA ASN A 382 13.61 9.86 29.93
C ASN A 382 13.31 10.86 31.05
N GLU A 383 12.09 10.83 31.59
CA GLU A 383 11.69 11.69 32.72
C GLU A 383 12.50 11.44 34.00
N LYS A 384 13.11 10.24 34.13
CA LYS A 384 13.96 9.91 35.27
C LYS A 384 15.35 10.54 35.20
N SER A 385 15.78 11.07 34.06
CA SER A 385 17.15 11.60 33.86
C SER A 385 17.48 12.90 34.64
N LYS A 386 16.50 13.49 35.31
CA LYS A 386 16.74 14.70 36.14
C LYS A 386 17.62 14.49 37.38
N ARG A 387 18.05 13.26 37.66
CA ARG A 387 18.79 12.91 38.90
C ARG A 387 20.24 12.50 38.73
N LEU A 388 20.75 12.35 37.49
CA LEU A 388 22.16 11.97 37.30
C LEU A 388 23.09 13.18 37.46
N SER A 389 24.17 12.99 38.24
CA SER A 389 25.16 14.02 38.48
C SER A 389 25.91 14.38 37.19
N ARG A 390 26.07 15.68 36.94
CA ARG A 390 26.88 16.17 35.81
C ARG A 390 28.36 15.97 36.13
N ASN A 391 29.03 15.15 35.33
CA ASN A 391 30.47 15.07 35.34
C ASN A 391 31.06 16.23 34.54
N LYS A 392 31.83 17.10 35.16
CA LYS A 392 32.60 18.17 34.49
C LYS A 392 33.86 17.60 33.92
N ILE A 393 34.11 17.89 32.65
CA ILE A 393 35.37 17.54 31.98
C ILE A 393 36.44 18.57 32.39
N THR A 394 37.50 18.10 32.98
CA THR A 394 38.55 18.95 33.58
C THR A 394 39.84 19.04 32.75
N SER A 395 40.02 18.21 31.71
CA SER A 395 41.28 18.17 30.98
C SER A 395 41.11 17.77 29.51
N PHE A 396 40.88 18.75 28.65
CA PHE A 396 41.15 18.67 27.21
C PHE A 396 41.99 19.87 26.82
N ASP A 397 42.89 19.71 25.85
CA ASP A 397 43.61 20.84 25.27
C ASP A 397 42.59 21.77 24.59
N LYS A 398 42.45 22.95 25.13
CA LYS A 398 41.46 23.92 24.72
C LYS A 398 41.91 24.64 23.47
N ILE A 399 41.22 24.37 22.33
CA ILE A 399 41.52 25.07 21.07
C ILE A 399 40.63 26.28 20.87
N ASP A 400 39.37 26.24 21.33
CA ASP A 400 38.47 27.38 21.34
C ASP A 400 37.67 27.44 22.64
N ASP A 401 38.08 28.26 23.57
CA ASP A 401 37.44 28.44 24.88
C ASP A 401 35.98 28.98 24.77
N LYS A 402 35.56 29.44 23.60
CA LYS A 402 34.22 29.98 23.35
C LYS A 402 33.20 28.89 22.99
N VAL A 403 33.63 27.73 22.54
CA VAL A 403 32.73 26.63 22.18
C VAL A 403 32.40 25.81 23.42
N GLU A 404 31.14 25.80 23.81
CA GLU A 404 30.63 25.01 24.94
C GLU A 404 29.78 23.84 24.41
N LEU A 405 30.22 22.61 24.70
CA LEU A 405 29.51 21.37 24.35
C LEU A 405 28.94 20.70 25.60
N GLU A 406 27.78 20.08 25.45
CA GLU A 406 27.17 19.19 26.44
C GLU A 406 26.85 17.88 25.72
N ALA A 407 27.22 16.74 26.30
CA ALA A 407 26.94 15.43 25.75
C ALA A 407 26.28 14.53 26.80
N GLU A 408 25.28 13.80 26.38
CA GLU A 408 24.52 12.85 27.18
C GLU A 408 24.51 11.50 26.44
N ALA A 409 24.85 10.42 27.16
CA ALA A 409 24.76 9.03 26.68
C ALA A 409 23.49 8.39 27.21
N PHE A 410 22.78 7.68 26.34
CA PHE A 410 21.50 7.04 26.66
C PHE A 410 21.61 5.53 26.38
N TYR A 411 21.10 4.73 27.30
CA TYR A 411 20.85 3.30 27.11
C TYR A 411 19.41 2.99 27.50
N MET A 412 18.65 2.39 26.60
CA MET A 412 17.19 2.14 26.78
C MET A 412 16.40 3.42 27.16
N GLY A 413 16.83 4.57 26.66
CA GLY A 413 16.21 5.88 26.95
C GLY A 413 16.60 6.49 28.29
N GLU A 414 17.41 5.83 29.12
CA GLU A 414 17.95 6.40 30.37
C GLU A 414 19.32 7.03 30.15
N VAL A 415 19.58 8.16 30.78
CA VAL A 415 20.89 8.80 30.74
C VAL A 415 21.85 7.98 31.62
N VAL A 416 22.87 7.42 30.99
CA VAL A 416 23.89 6.57 31.64
C VAL A 416 25.24 7.26 31.77
N ALA A 417 25.45 8.40 31.11
CA ALA A 417 26.56 9.29 31.35
C ALA A 417 26.24 10.69 30.83
N LYS A 418 26.89 11.71 31.42
CA LYS A 418 26.77 13.10 30.99
C LYS A 418 28.10 13.82 31.15
N CYS A 419 28.48 14.61 30.14
CA CYS A 419 29.67 15.43 30.13
C CYS A 419 29.36 16.84 29.62
N GLU A 420 30.01 17.85 30.16
CA GLU A 420 29.96 19.23 29.65
C GLU A 420 31.32 19.93 29.77
N GLY A 421 31.66 20.80 28.86
CA GLY A 421 32.91 21.53 28.89
C GLY A 421 33.10 22.52 27.75
N LYS A 422 34.21 23.27 27.78
CA LYS A 422 34.59 24.24 26.75
C LYS A 422 35.87 23.84 26.08
N GLY A 423 36.05 24.28 24.84
CA GLY A 423 37.32 24.13 24.11
C GLY A 423 37.50 22.81 23.36
N TYR A 424 36.41 22.10 23.09
CA TYR A 424 36.45 20.90 22.25
C TYR A 424 36.64 21.25 20.76
N LEU A 425 37.45 20.45 20.07
CA LEU A 425 37.64 20.56 18.62
C LEU A 425 36.37 20.22 17.87
N ASP A 426 35.77 19.07 18.23
CA ASP A 426 34.55 18.56 17.61
C ASP A 426 33.73 17.69 18.58
N ALA A 427 32.68 17.08 18.05
CA ALA A 427 31.81 16.22 18.85
C ALA A 427 32.50 14.90 19.25
N GLU A 428 33.48 14.40 18.51
CA GLU A 428 34.13 13.12 18.79
C GLU A 428 34.96 13.15 20.08
N GLU A 429 35.56 14.30 20.39
CA GLU A 429 36.34 14.45 21.64
C GLU A 429 35.46 14.32 22.88
N ILE A 430 34.31 15.02 22.89
CA ILE A 430 33.38 14.91 24.02
C ILE A 430 32.72 13.54 24.09
N ILE A 431 32.47 12.90 22.94
CA ILE A 431 31.95 11.53 22.86
C ILE A 431 32.91 10.54 23.44
N ALA A 432 34.22 10.61 23.10
CA ALA A 432 35.26 9.72 23.63
C ALA A 432 35.29 9.77 25.16
N GLN A 433 35.24 10.97 25.74
CA GLN A 433 35.20 11.12 27.18
C GLN A 433 33.89 10.65 27.81
N LEU A 434 32.78 10.89 27.17
CA LEU A 434 31.47 10.41 27.61
C LEU A 434 31.45 8.88 27.68
N MET A 435 31.99 8.20 26.66
CA MET A 435 32.06 6.74 26.59
C MET A 435 33.00 6.16 27.67
N ALA A 436 34.05 6.87 28.05
CA ALA A 436 34.95 6.45 29.15
C ALA A 436 34.27 6.57 30.53
N ASN A 437 33.26 7.41 30.67
CA ASN A 437 32.51 7.65 31.91
C ASN A 437 31.17 6.95 31.99
N LEU A 438 30.91 5.93 31.15
CA LEU A 438 29.67 5.16 31.19
C LEU A 438 29.49 4.43 32.51
N ASP A 439 28.26 4.41 33.03
CA ASP A 439 27.90 3.66 34.22
C ASP A 439 28.21 2.16 34.05
N SER A 440 28.74 1.54 35.11
CA SER A 440 29.10 0.11 35.11
C SER A 440 27.89 -0.82 34.93
N SER A 441 26.69 -0.36 35.18
CA SER A 441 25.44 -1.10 34.98
C SER A 441 25.07 -1.29 33.50
N VAL A 442 25.67 -0.51 32.58
CA VAL A 442 25.41 -0.65 31.16
C VAL A 442 26.11 -1.91 30.61
N PRO A 443 25.40 -2.80 29.90
CA PRO A 443 25.98 -4.05 29.41
C PRO A 443 27.12 -3.81 28.39
N VAL A 444 28.13 -4.71 28.40
CA VAL A 444 29.17 -4.75 27.35
C VAL A 444 28.54 -5.23 26.03
N LYS A 445 28.98 -4.68 24.90
CA LYS A 445 28.45 -4.97 23.55
C LYS A 445 26.99 -4.46 23.29
N CYS A 446 26.56 -3.43 23.99
CA CYS A 446 25.31 -2.75 23.69
C CYS A 446 25.53 -1.48 22.86
N THR A 447 24.51 -1.01 22.19
CA THR A 447 24.51 0.25 21.44
C THR A 447 24.10 1.40 22.37
N ILE A 448 24.95 2.43 22.46
CA ILE A 448 24.71 3.65 23.23
C ILE A 448 24.31 4.76 22.25
N GLN A 449 23.20 5.43 22.52
CA GLN A 449 22.79 6.62 21.80
C GLN A 449 23.37 7.84 22.51
N ILE A 450 23.88 8.80 21.75
CA ILE A 450 24.58 9.97 22.28
C ILE A 450 24.00 11.23 21.67
N LYS A 451 23.63 12.18 22.52
CA LYS A 451 23.20 13.53 22.16
C LYS A 451 24.29 14.50 22.51
N VAL A 452 24.77 15.26 21.53
CA VAL A 452 25.75 16.34 21.72
C VAL A 452 25.10 17.67 21.39
N VAL A 453 25.09 18.60 22.33
CA VAL A 453 24.54 19.96 22.20
C VAL A 453 25.70 20.95 22.17
N ASN A 454 25.85 21.70 21.09
CA ASN A 454 26.70 22.88 21.04
C ASN A 454 25.91 24.08 21.54
N LYS A 455 26.14 24.49 22.78
CA LYS A 455 25.43 25.60 23.42
C LYS A 455 25.77 26.95 22.77
N THR A 456 26.95 27.08 22.22
CA THR A 456 27.42 28.34 21.58
C THR A 456 26.72 28.55 20.24
N LYS A 457 26.61 27.47 19.39
CA LYS A 457 26.00 27.53 18.06
C LYS A 457 24.52 27.18 18.07
N LYS A 458 23.94 26.76 19.22
CA LYS A 458 22.57 26.25 19.37
C LYS A 458 22.24 25.09 18.41
N GLN A 459 23.20 24.20 18.25
CA GLN A 459 23.08 23.01 17.38
C GLN A 459 23.10 21.74 18.21
N THR A 460 22.29 20.76 17.81
CA THR A 460 22.24 19.42 18.42
C THR A 460 22.59 18.37 17.36
N LYS A 461 23.40 17.38 17.73
CA LYS A 461 23.73 16.23 16.90
C LYS A 461 23.53 14.94 17.69
N PHE A 462 23.18 13.85 16.98
CA PHE A 462 22.92 12.55 17.56
C PHE A 462 23.87 11.51 16.97
N PHE A 463 24.44 10.66 17.82
CA PHE A 463 25.43 9.66 17.46
C PHE A 463 25.08 8.31 18.08
N GLU A 464 25.70 7.25 17.57
CA GLU A 464 25.68 5.91 18.17
C GLU A 464 27.11 5.40 18.35
N ARG A 465 27.36 4.71 19.45
CA ARG A 465 28.61 4.00 19.71
C ARG A 465 28.32 2.64 20.34
N GLN A 466 29.17 1.68 20.03
CA GLN A 466 29.20 0.40 20.72
C GLN A 466 30.03 0.55 22.01
N ARG A 467 29.52 -0.04 23.10
CA ARG A 467 30.25 -0.16 24.34
C ARG A 467 31.20 -1.35 24.33
#